data_5b29d80b6755c253abf3337c245babd3
#
_entry.id   5b29d80b6755c253abf3337c245babd3
#
_cell.length_a   1.000
_cell.length_b   1.000
_cell.length_c   1.000
_cell.angle_alpha   90.00
_cell.angle_beta   90.00
_cell.angle_gamma   90.00
#
_symmetry.space_group_name_H-M   'P 1'
#
loop_
_entity.id
_entity.type
_entity.pdbx_description
1 polymer ?
#
loop_
_entity_poly.entity_id
_entity_poly.type
_entity_poly.pdbx_seq_one_letter_code
_entity_poly.pdbx_strand_id
1 'polypeptide(L)'
;MTEQLKQLRNEIDAVDDELLRLISTRARLAQQVGRQKSGTAYRPERESQIFSRLQQSNPGPLRDEHIVHLFTEIISVCRALEEPLTVAYLGPQGTFSEEAVTKRFGSAVTSLPCSSIDDIFRKVESGAASYGVVPVENSTEGAVGRTMDLLLQTPLKICGELELPVHQCLMAQQTDLTAIRKIYSHPQSFAQCQVWINENLXXXXXPPTAVPQPLPERRLPKYSG
;
A
#
# COMPACT_ATOMS: atom_id res chain seq x y z
N MET A 1 11.47 -4.92 38.31
CA MET A 1 10.68 -3.92 37.56
C MET A 1 10.21 -2.86 38.55
N THR A 2 10.53 -1.60 38.32
CA THR A 2 10.20 -0.53 39.25
C THR A 2 8.69 -0.31 39.33
N GLU A 3 8.18 0.08 40.47
CA GLU A 3 6.74 0.36 40.70
C GLU A 3 6.24 1.43 39.74
N GLN A 4 7.07 2.43 39.44
CA GLN A 4 6.76 3.49 38.47
C GLN A 4 6.52 2.92 37.07
N LEU A 5 7.33 1.96 36.60
CA LEU A 5 7.16 1.33 35.30
C LEU A 5 5.84 0.53 35.23
N LYS A 6 5.48 -0.14 36.33
CA LYS A 6 4.23 -0.88 36.43
C LYS A 6 3.03 0.07 36.34
N GLN A 7 3.10 1.20 37.03
CA GLN A 7 2.04 2.22 36.98
C GLN A 7 1.85 2.76 35.56
N LEU A 8 2.95 3.14 34.86
CA LEU A 8 2.89 3.63 33.49
C LEU A 8 2.25 2.60 32.53
N ARG A 9 2.57 1.33 32.70
CA ARG A 9 1.94 0.25 31.89
C ARG A 9 0.44 0.16 32.15
N ASN A 10 0.02 0.24 33.40
CA ASN A 10 -1.40 0.23 33.73
C ASN A 10 -2.15 1.44 33.14
N GLU A 11 -1.50 2.59 33.09
CA GLU A 11 -2.05 3.80 32.45
C GLU A 11 -2.19 3.60 30.93
N ILE A 12 -1.20 2.97 30.28
CA ILE A 12 -1.24 2.62 28.86
C ILE A 12 -2.40 1.64 28.60
N ASP A 13 -2.51 0.59 29.41
CA ASP A 13 -3.59 -0.41 29.29
C ASP A 13 -4.98 0.27 29.36
N ALA A 14 -5.14 1.23 30.27
CA ALA A 14 -6.40 1.97 30.39
C ALA A 14 -6.69 2.82 29.14
N VAL A 15 -5.66 3.43 28.56
CA VAL A 15 -5.80 4.18 27.30
C VAL A 15 -6.16 3.23 26.16
N ASP A 16 -5.55 2.05 26.09
CA ASP A 16 -5.84 1.04 25.04
C ASP A 16 -7.30 0.56 25.15
N ASP A 17 -7.83 0.34 26.35
CA ASP A 17 -9.24 0.00 26.57
C ASP A 17 -10.16 1.09 26.03
N GLU A 18 -9.83 2.35 26.28
CA GLU A 18 -10.63 3.48 25.78
C GLU A 18 -10.53 3.61 24.26
N LEU A 19 -9.34 3.41 23.66
CA LEU A 19 -9.15 3.39 22.22
C LEU A 19 -10.02 2.29 21.59
N LEU A 20 -10.01 1.09 22.16
CA LEU A 20 -10.83 -0.03 21.67
C LEU A 20 -12.32 0.34 21.69
N ARG A 21 -12.78 0.95 22.78
CA ARG A 21 -14.16 1.39 22.93
C ARG A 21 -14.54 2.43 21.88
N LEU A 22 -13.66 3.42 21.64
CA LEU A 22 -13.88 4.50 20.66
C LEU A 22 -13.87 3.97 19.24
N ILE A 23 -12.93 3.08 18.89
CA ILE A 23 -12.85 2.46 17.55
C ILE A 23 -14.11 1.63 17.29
N SER A 24 -14.54 0.83 18.27
CA SER A 24 -15.77 0.03 18.16
C SER A 24 -17.02 0.92 17.99
N THR A 25 -17.07 2.04 18.70
CA THR A 25 -18.17 3.01 18.56
C THR A 25 -18.17 3.62 17.15
N ARG A 26 -16.98 4.02 16.64
CA ARG A 26 -16.82 4.54 15.29
C ARG A 26 -17.31 3.52 14.26
N ALA A 27 -16.97 2.24 14.44
CA ALA A 27 -17.39 1.17 13.52
C ALA A 27 -18.91 1.04 13.48
N ARG A 28 -19.59 1.06 14.66
CA ARG A 28 -21.05 1.01 14.71
C ARG A 28 -21.69 2.22 14.04
N LEU A 29 -21.14 3.41 14.23
CA LEU A 29 -21.64 4.63 13.57
C LEU A 29 -21.43 4.55 12.04
N ALA A 30 -20.32 4.01 11.57
CA ALA A 30 -20.06 3.81 10.14
C ALA A 30 -21.12 2.88 9.54
N GLN A 31 -21.43 1.75 10.19
CA GLN A 31 -22.47 0.84 9.75
C GLN A 31 -23.85 1.51 9.68
N GLN A 32 -24.18 2.37 10.67
CA GLN A 32 -25.45 3.11 10.67
C GLN A 32 -25.52 4.09 9.48
N VAL A 33 -24.40 4.78 9.20
CA VAL A 33 -24.31 5.68 8.03
C VAL A 33 -24.50 4.89 6.74
N GLY A 34 -23.86 3.72 6.62
CA GLY A 34 -23.99 2.85 5.45
C GLY A 34 -25.43 2.44 5.18
N ARG A 35 -26.20 2.12 6.23
CA ARG A 35 -27.61 1.73 6.11
C ARG A 35 -28.53 2.88 5.66
N GLN A 36 -28.14 4.14 5.91
CA GLN A 36 -28.96 5.31 5.60
C GLN A 36 -28.64 5.93 4.24
N LYS A 37 -27.52 5.54 3.63
CA LYS A 37 -27.05 6.13 2.38
C LYS A 37 -27.18 5.16 1.22
N SER A 38 -27.56 5.69 0.06
CA SER A 38 -27.41 5.01 -1.21
C SER A 38 -26.06 5.43 -1.83
N GLY A 39 -25.41 4.52 -2.51
CA GLY A 39 -24.13 4.75 -3.19
C GLY A 39 -22.95 4.08 -2.50
N THR A 40 -21.78 4.27 -3.06
CA THR A 40 -20.55 3.56 -2.65
C THR A 40 -20.07 3.94 -1.25
N ALA A 41 -19.56 2.97 -0.53
CA ALA A 41 -18.97 3.17 0.81
C ALA A 41 -17.68 4.01 0.76
N TYR A 42 -16.93 3.95 -0.33
CA TYR A 42 -15.69 4.72 -0.51
C TYR A 42 -15.99 6.14 -0.98
N ARG A 43 -15.59 7.12 -0.19
CA ARG A 43 -15.81 8.55 -0.46
C ARG A 43 -14.50 9.30 -0.23
N PRO A 44 -13.67 9.44 -1.27
CA PRO A 44 -12.34 10.06 -1.13
C PRO A 44 -12.39 11.49 -0.59
N GLU A 45 -13.41 12.29 -0.96
CA GLU A 45 -13.57 13.66 -0.46
C GLU A 45 -13.78 13.68 1.06
N ARG A 46 -14.59 12.73 1.56
CA ARG A 46 -14.86 12.63 3.00
C ARG A 46 -13.61 12.18 3.76
N GLU A 47 -12.87 11.23 3.20
CA GLU A 47 -11.61 10.76 3.80
C GLU A 47 -10.59 11.90 3.86
N SER A 48 -10.46 12.68 2.79
CA SER A 48 -9.56 13.86 2.77
C SER A 48 -9.95 14.87 3.84
N GLN A 49 -11.24 15.16 4.03
CA GLN A 49 -11.72 16.05 5.09
C GLN A 49 -11.34 15.52 6.48
N ILE A 50 -11.48 14.21 6.70
CA ILE A 50 -11.13 13.58 7.97
C ILE A 50 -9.63 13.75 8.23
N PHE A 51 -8.78 13.45 7.25
CA PHE A 51 -7.33 13.56 7.40
C PHE A 51 -6.90 15.01 7.67
N SER A 52 -7.42 15.98 6.90
CA SER A 52 -7.11 17.41 7.10
C SER A 52 -7.48 17.86 8.51
N ARG A 53 -8.68 17.50 8.97
CA ARG A 53 -9.13 17.88 10.33
C ARG A 53 -8.25 17.26 11.41
N LEU A 54 -7.88 15.98 11.25
CA LEU A 54 -7.06 15.29 12.25
C LEU A 54 -5.64 15.85 12.31
N GLN A 55 -5.05 16.18 11.16
CA GLN A 55 -3.72 16.80 11.11
C GLN A 55 -3.74 18.18 11.76
N GLN A 56 -4.75 19.00 11.46
CA GLN A 56 -4.90 20.34 12.07
C GLN A 56 -5.10 20.27 13.60
N SER A 57 -5.69 19.19 14.10
CA SER A 57 -5.98 19.00 15.53
C SER A 57 -4.91 18.17 16.26
N ASN A 58 -3.88 17.74 15.57
CA ASN A 58 -2.85 16.85 16.15
C ASN A 58 -1.97 17.62 17.15
N PRO A 59 -2.03 17.27 18.46
CA PRO A 59 -1.21 17.96 19.48
C PRO A 59 0.21 17.40 19.58
N GLY A 60 0.56 16.36 18.78
CA GLY A 60 1.78 15.60 19.00
C GLY A 60 1.59 14.59 20.15
N PRO A 61 2.57 13.75 20.43
CA PRO A 61 3.91 13.67 19.82
C PRO A 61 3.98 12.89 18.49
N LEU A 62 2.86 12.30 18.03
CA LEU A 62 2.83 11.58 16.76
C LEU A 62 2.91 12.57 15.59
N ARG A 63 3.69 12.22 14.56
CA ARG A 63 3.75 13.00 13.33
C ARG A 63 2.45 12.82 12.52
N ASP A 64 2.10 13.81 11.73
CA ASP A 64 0.88 13.81 10.92
C ASP A 64 0.80 12.59 9.99
N GLU A 65 1.92 12.15 9.44
CA GLU A 65 1.97 10.95 8.59
C GLU A 65 1.55 9.67 9.35
N HIS A 66 1.92 9.57 10.64
CA HIS A 66 1.48 8.45 11.50
C HIS A 66 -0.03 8.51 11.74
N ILE A 67 -0.57 9.72 11.96
CA ILE A 67 -2.02 9.91 12.14
C ILE A 67 -2.77 9.47 10.88
N VAL A 68 -2.30 9.91 9.70
CA VAL A 68 -2.92 9.52 8.43
C VAL A 68 -2.89 8.00 8.25
N HIS A 69 -1.75 7.37 8.52
CA HIS A 69 -1.61 5.91 8.38
C HIS A 69 -2.57 5.16 9.31
N LEU A 70 -2.60 5.51 10.59
CA LEU A 70 -3.49 4.85 11.57
C LEU A 70 -4.96 5.01 11.18
N PHE A 71 -5.35 6.22 10.80
CA PHE A 71 -6.75 6.50 10.43
C PHE A 71 -7.14 5.91 9.07
N THR A 72 -6.20 5.72 8.15
CA THR A 72 -6.44 4.96 6.91
C THR A 72 -6.88 3.52 7.26
N GLU A 73 -6.18 2.86 8.18
CA GLU A 73 -6.55 1.50 8.60
C GLU A 73 -7.89 1.47 9.35
N ILE A 74 -8.11 2.39 10.28
CA ILE A 74 -9.38 2.48 11.01
C ILE A 74 -10.55 2.70 10.03
N ILE A 75 -10.38 3.60 9.05
CA ILE A 75 -11.40 3.89 8.04
C ILE A 75 -11.63 2.65 7.18
N SER A 76 -10.56 1.99 6.75
CA SER A 76 -10.61 0.80 5.89
C SER A 76 -11.43 -0.32 6.54
N VAL A 77 -11.11 -0.68 7.79
CA VAL A 77 -11.84 -1.76 8.50
C VAL A 77 -13.30 -1.37 8.76
N CYS A 78 -13.58 -0.10 9.10
CA CYS A 78 -14.96 0.37 9.29
C CYS A 78 -15.75 0.33 7.98
N ARG A 79 -15.13 0.74 6.87
CA ARG A 79 -15.75 0.71 5.53
C ARG A 79 -16.05 -0.73 5.09
N ALA A 80 -15.14 -1.65 5.37
CA ALA A 80 -15.33 -3.08 5.04
C ALA A 80 -16.56 -3.67 5.75
N LEU A 81 -16.96 -3.11 6.89
CA LEU A 81 -18.19 -3.50 7.60
C LEU A 81 -19.46 -2.95 6.90
N GLU A 82 -19.33 -1.91 6.09
CA GLU A 82 -20.44 -1.38 5.29
C GLU A 82 -20.54 -2.16 3.98
N GLU A 83 -19.47 -2.15 3.20
CA GLU A 83 -19.40 -2.77 1.87
C GLU A 83 -17.95 -3.18 1.60
N PRO A 84 -17.67 -4.48 1.46
CA PRO A 84 -16.33 -4.91 1.08
C PRO A 84 -15.96 -4.36 -0.31
N LEU A 85 -14.79 -3.74 -0.43
CA LEU A 85 -14.29 -3.23 -1.71
C LEU A 85 -13.32 -4.23 -2.33
N THR A 86 -13.47 -4.45 -3.64
CA THR A 86 -12.48 -5.17 -4.44
C THR A 86 -11.72 -4.15 -5.28
N VAL A 87 -10.38 -4.17 -5.18
CA VAL A 87 -9.51 -3.24 -5.90
C VAL A 87 -8.58 -4.02 -6.82
N ALA A 88 -8.74 -3.83 -8.14
CA ALA A 88 -7.89 -4.45 -9.16
C ALA A 88 -6.58 -3.65 -9.30
N TYR A 89 -5.47 -4.35 -9.49
CA TYR A 89 -4.16 -3.72 -9.63
C TYR A 89 -3.25 -4.56 -10.53
N LEU A 90 -2.16 -3.96 -11.03
CA LEU A 90 -1.19 -4.67 -11.88
C LEU A 90 -0.36 -5.63 -11.02
N GLY A 91 -0.65 -6.93 -11.16
CA GLY A 91 0.03 -7.99 -10.44
C GLY A 91 1.47 -8.24 -10.90
N PRO A 92 2.12 -9.22 -10.33
CA PRO A 92 1.63 -10.15 -9.29
C PRO A 92 1.54 -9.52 -7.89
N GLN A 93 1.26 -10.35 -6.89
CA GLN A 93 1.33 -9.92 -5.49
C GLN A 93 2.76 -9.52 -5.13
N GLY A 94 2.90 -8.61 -4.17
CA GLY A 94 4.20 -8.10 -3.72
C GLY A 94 4.76 -6.97 -4.60
N THR A 95 3.94 -6.39 -5.49
CA THR A 95 4.38 -5.29 -6.38
C THR A 95 4.10 -3.92 -5.74
N PHE A 96 4.75 -2.89 -6.28
CA PHE A 96 4.45 -1.49 -5.90
C PHE A 96 3.00 -1.11 -6.17
N SER A 97 2.37 -1.74 -7.17
CA SER A 97 0.94 -1.51 -7.44
C SER A 97 0.07 -2.03 -6.28
N GLU A 98 0.41 -3.16 -5.68
CA GLU A 98 -0.29 -3.66 -4.48
C GLU A 98 -0.03 -2.75 -3.27
N GLU A 99 1.20 -2.28 -3.10
CA GLU A 99 1.54 -1.31 -2.06
C GLU A 99 0.71 -0.03 -2.22
N ALA A 100 0.52 0.44 -3.46
CA ALA A 100 -0.32 1.60 -3.77
C ALA A 100 -1.80 1.34 -3.35
N VAL A 101 -2.32 0.12 -3.58
CA VAL A 101 -3.66 -0.27 -3.11
C VAL A 101 -3.75 -0.13 -1.58
N THR A 102 -2.80 -0.73 -0.87
CA THR A 102 -2.79 -0.72 0.61
C THR A 102 -2.65 0.72 1.14
N LYS A 103 -1.76 1.49 0.54
CA LYS A 103 -1.52 2.89 0.96
C LYS A 103 -2.78 3.76 0.76
N ARG A 104 -3.55 3.53 -0.31
CA ARG A 104 -4.72 4.34 -0.64
C ARG A 104 -5.98 3.88 0.09
N PHE A 105 -6.21 2.56 0.13
CA PHE A 105 -7.48 1.99 0.60
C PHE A 105 -7.40 1.33 1.98
N GLY A 106 -6.19 1.16 2.51
CA GLY A 106 -5.93 0.38 3.73
C GLY A 106 -5.95 -1.13 3.46
N SER A 107 -5.74 -1.92 4.49
CA SER A 107 -5.55 -3.37 4.37
C SER A 107 -6.84 -4.18 4.27
N ALA A 108 -8.00 -3.59 4.60
CA ALA A 108 -9.27 -4.31 4.68
C ALA A 108 -10.04 -4.31 3.34
N VAL A 109 -9.31 -4.34 2.21
CA VAL A 109 -9.88 -4.48 0.87
C VAL A 109 -9.51 -5.83 0.28
N THR A 110 -10.31 -6.33 -0.66
CA THR A 110 -9.94 -7.51 -1.45
C THR A 110 -9.08 -7.03 -2.62
N SER A 111 -7.79 -7.33 -2.55
CA SER A 111 -6.83 -6.98 -3.62
C SER A 111 -6.90 -8.02 -4.73
N LEU A 112 -7.13 -7.58 -5.98
CA LEU A 112 -7.32 -8.43 -7.15
C LEU A 112 -6.15 -8.21 -8.14
N PRO A 113 -5.12 -9.07 -8.12
CA PRO A 113 -4.02 -8.93 -9.08
C PRO A 113 -4.46 -9.28 -10.51
N CYS A 114 -4.12 -8.41 -11.44
CA CYS A 114 -4.43 -8.54 -12.86
C CYS A 114 -3.15 -8.71 -13.68
N SER A 115 -3.24 -9.43 -14.78
CA SER A 115 -2.10 -9.74 -15.65
C SER A 115 -1.69 -8.56 -16.54
N SER A 116 -2.57 -7.58 -16.72
CA SER A 116 -2.31 -6.42 -17.58
C SER A 116 -3.15 -5.22 -17.14
N ILE A 117 -2.76 -4.04 -17.60
CA ILE A 117 -3.51 -2.79 -17.37
C ILE A 117 -4.92 -2.91 -18.01
N ASP A 118 -5.01 -3.51 -19.20
CA ASP A 118 -6.29 -3.77 -19.88
C ASP A 118 -7.24 -4.60 -19.01
N ASP A 119 -6.70 -5.60 -18.33
CA ASP A 119 -7.51 -6.46 -17.45
C ASP A 119 -8.07 -5.67 -16.26
N ILE A 120 -7.29 -4.74 -15.71
CA ILE A 120 -7.75 -3.85 -14.63
C ILE A 120 -8.98 -3.05 -15.09
N PHE A 121 -8.87 -2.37 -16.25
CA PHE A 121 -9.96 -1.58 -16.81
C PHE A 121 -11.22 -2.44 -17.02
N ARG A 122 -11.07 -3.63 -17.64
CA ARG A 122 -12.18 -4.57 -17.85
C ARG A 122 -12.85 -5.00 -16.55
N LYS A 123 -12.03 -5.29 -15.50
CA LYS A 123 -12.57 -5.72 -14.19
C LYS A 123 -13.42 -4.62 -13.56
N VAL A 124 -12.99 -3.36 -13.67
CA VAL A 124 -13.73 -2.24 -13.11
C VAL A 124 -14.99 -1.95 -13.97
N GLU A 125 -14.86 -1.93 -15.29
CA GLU A 125 -15.98 -1.69 -16.21
C GLU A 125 -17.09 -2.74 -16.08
N SER A 126 -16.71 -4.00 -15.84
CA SER A 126 -17.69 -5.10 -15.66
C SER A 126 -18.27 -5.16 -14.25
N GLY A 127 -17.77 -4.36 -13.30
CA GLY A 127 -18.19 -4.40 -11.90
C GLY A 127 -17.58 -5.55 -11.10
N ALA A 128 -16.63 -6.30 -11.67
CA ALA A 128 -15.91 -7.36 -10.94
C ALA A 128 -14.93 -6.78 -9.91
N ALA A 129 -14.55 -5.51 -10.08
CA ALA A 129 -13.80 -4.76 -9.08
C ALA A 129 -14.48 -3.39 -8.91
N SER A 130 -14.44 -2.87 -7.69
CA SER A 130 -15.01 -1.56 -7.35
C SER A 130 -14.12 -0.43 -7.86
N TYR A 131 -12.81 -0.63 -7.82
CA TYR A 131 -11.78 0.35 -8.22
C TYR A 131 -10.61 -0.36 -8.90
N GLY A 132 -9.86 0.41 -9.69
CA GLY A 132 -8.60 -0.03 -10.27
C GLY A 132 -7.47 0.91 -9.90
N VAL A 133 -6.29 0.36 -9.61
CA VAL A 133 -5.06 1.12 -9.39
C VAL A 133 -4.13 0.80 -10.56
N VAL A 134 -3.79 1.83 -11.34
CA VAL A 134 -2.97 1.70 -12.55
C VAL A 134 -1.76 2.64 -12.48
N PRO A 135 -0.59 2.20 -12.95
CA PRO A 135 0.57 3.09 -13.04
C PRO A 135 0.35 4.10 -14.17
N VAL A 136 0.62 5.37 -13.89
CA VAL A 136 0.51 6.44 -14.91
C VAL A 136 1.86 7.00 -15.30
N GLU A 137 2.83 6.96 -14.40
CA GLU A 137 4.18 7.47 -14.66
C GLU A 137 5.20 6.72 -13.81
N ASN A 138 6.41 6.65 -14.30
CA ASN A 138 7.57 6.06 -13.67
C ASN A 138 8.76 7.00 -13.89
N SER A 139 9.54 7.27 -12.84
CA SER A 139 10.65 8.23 -12.87
C SER A 139 11.73 7.91 -13.90
N THR A 140 11.85 6.66 -14.34
CA THR A 140 12.87 6.23 -15.31
C THR A 140 12.33 6.20 -16.74
N GLU A 141 11.13 5.68 -16.93
CA GLU A 141 10.54 5.45 -18.26
C GLU A 141 9.53 6.53 -18.67
N GLY A 142 9.12 7.37 -17.70
CA GLY A 142 8.13 8.41 -17.95
C GLY A 142 6.70 7.87 -17.97
N ALA A 143 5.86 8.47 -18.80
CA ALA A 143 4.43 8.16 -18.86
C ALA A 143 4.16 6.73 -19.35
N VAL A 144 3.21 6.05 -18.71
CA VAL A 144 2.76 4.71 -19.12
C VAL A 144 1.70 4.86 -20.22
N GLY A 145 2.16 4.79 -21.48
CA GLY A 145 1.32 5.04 -22.66
C GLY A 145 0.03 4.22 -22.67
N ARG A 146 0.11 2.93 -22.29
CA ARG A 146 -1.09 2.08 -22.30
C ARG A 146 -2.18 2.58 -21.34
N THR A 147 -1.81 3.07 -20.15
CA THR A 147 -2.77 3.66 -19.23
C THR A 147 -3.43 4.90 -19.85
N MET A 148 -2.63 5.76 -20.47
CA MET A 148 -3.13 6.99 -21.10
C MET A 148 -4.13 6.67 -22.23
N ASP A 149 -3.80 5.69 -23.08
CA ASP A 149 -4.68 5.27 -24.18
C ASP A 149 -6.03 4.76 -23.66
N LEU A 150 -6.01 3.95 -22.61
CA LEU A 150 -7.24 3.40 -22.02
C LEU A 150 -8.09 4.47 -21.34
N LEU A 151 -7.44 5.44 -20.67
CA LEU A 151 -8.16 6.55 -20.04
C LEU A 151 -8.92 7.41 -21.07
N LEU A 152 -8.44 7.50 -22.30
CA LEU A 152 -9.14 8.23 -23.35
C LEU A 152 -10.38 7.50 -23.88
N GLN A 153 -10.48 6.19 -23.68
CA GLN A 153 -11.50 5.34 -24.27
C GLN A 153 -12.56 4.86 -23.27
N THR A 154 -12.21 4.83 -21.98
CA THR A 154 -13.06 4.26 -20.93
C THR A 154 -14.16 5.23 -20.43
N PRO A 155 -15.33 4.73 -20.01
CA PRO A 155 -16.30 5.55 -19.29
C PRO A 155 -15.92 5.75 -17.80
N LEU A 156 -14.88 5.09 -17.32
CA LEU A 156 -14.45 5.19 -15.91
C LEU A 156 -13.92 6.60 -15.61
N LYS A 157 -13.97 6.95 -14.33
CA LYS A 157 -13.51 8.27 -13.87
C LYS A 157 -12.33 8.13 -12.91
N ILE A 158 -11.39 9.05 -13.01
CA ILE A 158 -10.27 9.15 -12.07
C ILE A 158 -10.82 9.75 -10.78
N CYS A 159 -10.67 9.04 -9.66
CA CYS A 159 -11.14 9.47 -8.34
C CYS A 159 -10.00 9.78 -7.38
N GLY A 160 -8.77 9.69 -7.83
CA GLY A 160 -7.61 10.04 -7.01
C GLY A 160 -6.30 9.64 -7.66
N GLU A 161 -5.24 10.16 -7.10
CA GLU A 161 -3.86 9.84 -7.48
C GLU A 161 -3.04 9.63 -6.21
N LEU A 162 -1.93 8.94 -6.35
CA LEU A 162 -0.95 8.83 -5.28
C LEU A 162 0.44 8.66 -5.86
N GLU A 163 1.41 9.16 -5.12
CA GLU A 163 2.82 8.99 -5.42
C GLU A 163 3.39 7.96 -4.45
N LEU A 164 4.13 7.01 -4.99
CA LEU A 164 4.78 5.96 -4.21
C LEU A 164 6.30 6.08 -4.39
N PRO A 165 7.06 6.47 -3.36
CA PRO A 165 8.52 6.49 -3.45
C PRO A 165 9.03 5.04 -3.51
N VAL A 166 9.79 4.73 -4.55
CA VAL A 166 10.34 3.39 -4.77
C VAL A 166 11.82 3.40 -4.36
N HIS A 167 12.13 2.67 -3.29
CA HIS A 167 13.49 2.52 -2.78
C HIS A 167 13.98 1.10 -3.07
N GLN A 168 14.94 0.99 -3.98
CA GLN A 168 15.56 -0.29 -4.31
C GLN A 168 16.56 -0.67 -3.23
N CYS A 169 16.52 -1.92 -2.78
CA CYS A 169 17.44 -2.43 -1.75
C CYS A 169 18.24 -3.59 -2.31
N LEU A 170 19.57 -3.53 -2.11
CA LEU A 170 20.44 -4.66 -2.43
C LEU A 170 20.38 -5.66 -1.27
N MET A 171 19.97 -6.88 -1.57
CA MET A 171 19.87 -7.95 -0.56
C MET A 171 20.91 -9.02 -0.84
N ALA A 172 21.67 -9.40 0.17
CA ALA A 172 22.70 -10.43 0.08
C ALA A 172 22.81 -11.17 1.42
N GLN A 173 23.36 -12.39 1.36
CA GLN A 173 23.69 -13.13 2.58
C GLN A 173 24.99 -12.63 3.25
N GLN A 174 25.75 -11.82 2.52
CA GLN A 174 27.04 -11.28 2.97
C GLN A 174 26.94 -9.77 3.13
N THR A 175 27.69 -9.23 4.08
CA THR A 175 27.73 -7.80 4.36
C THR A 175 28.80 -7.07 3.52
N ASP A 176 29.76 -7.83 2.98
CA ASP A 176 30.85 -7.26 2.18
C ASP A 176 30.42 -7.12 0.72
N LEU A 177 30.28 -5.90 0.25
CA LEU A 177 29.92 -5.58 -1.12
C LEU A 177 30.92 -6.11 -2.14
N THR A 178 32.21 -6.19 -1.77
CA THR A 178 33.28 -6.67 -2.67
C THR A 178 33.17 -8.17 -2.96
N ALA A 179 32.46 -8.91 -2.14
CA ALA A 179 32.22 -10.34 -2.34
C ALA A 179 31.09 -10.63 -3.34
N ILE A 180 30.31 -9.61 -3.72
CA ILE A 180 29.19 -9.78 -4.65
C ILE A 180 29.73 -9.98 -6.06
N ARG A 181 29.36 -11.10 -6.70
CA ARG A 181 29.79 -11.46 -8.07
C ARG A 181 28.69 -11.32 -9.11
N LYS A 182 27.43 -11.43 -8.68
CA LYS A 182 26.27 -11.34 -9.58
C LYS A 182 25.10 -10.67 -8.86
N ILE A 183 24.33 -9.88 -9.62
CA ILE A 183 23.09 -9.26 -9.17
C ILE A 183 21.97 -9.79 -10.05
N TYR A 184 20.85 -10.14 -9.42
CA TYR A 184 19.63 -10.56 -10.11
C TYR A 184 18.53 -9.53 -9.80
N SER A 185 17.90 -9.00 -10.84
CA SER A 185 16.82 -8.02 -10.66
C SER A 185 16.00 -7.92 -11.94
N HIS A 186 14.82 -7.33 -11.80
CA HIS A 186 14.01 -6.94 -12.96
C HIS A 186 14.80 -5.87 -13.77
N PRO A 187 14.75 -5.90 -15.10
CA PRO A 187 15.47 -4.91 -15.92
C PRO A 187 15.21 -3.46 -15.51
N GLN A 188 13.97 -3.12 -15.20
CA GLN A 188 13.56 -1.78 -14.76
C GLN A 188 14.27 -1.36 -13.46
N SER A 189 14.29 -2.23 -12.44
CA SER A 189 14.99 -1.96 -11.18
C SER A 189 16.49 -1.80 -11.42
N PHE A 190 17.03 -2.61 -12.31
CA PHE A 190 18.45 -2.53 -12.69
C PHE A 190 18.77 -1.16 -13.32
N ALA A 191 17.92 -0.72 -14.26
CA ALA A 191 18.08 0.58 -14.93
C ALA A 191 18.04 1.75 -13.92
N GLN A 192 17.12 1.68 -12.94
CA GLN A 192 16.99 2.71 -11.90
C GLN A 192 18.23 2.78 -10.99
N CYS A 193 18.95 1.66 -10.81
CA CYS A 193 20.11 1.57 -9.92
C CYS A 193 21.45 1.64 -10.64
N GLN A 194 21.45 1.83 -11.96
CA GLN A 194 22.65 1.70 -12.81
C GLN A 194 23.83 2.57 -12.33
N VAL A 195 23.57 3.81 -11.96
CA VAL A 195 24.62 4.73 -11.49
C VAL A 195 25.26 4.17 -10.22
N TRP A 196 24.42 3.86 -9.22
CA TRP A 196 24.89 3.33 -7.94
C TRP A 196 25.68 2.01 -8.12
N ILE A 197 25.16 1.12 -8.98
CA ILE A 197 25.82 -0.18 -9.27
C ILE A 197 27.21 0.06 -9.83
N ASN A 198 27.34 0.95 -10.79
CA ASN A 198 28.63 1.25 -11.44
C ASN A 198 29.64 1.87 -10.46
N GLU A 199 29.15 2.66 -9.52
CA GLU A 199 30.02 3.33 -8.54
C GLU A 199 30.44 2.41 -7.38
N ASN A 200 29.62 1.44 -7.01
CA ASN A 200 29.82 0.67 -5.77
C ASN A 200 30.13 -0.82 -6.01
N LEU A 201 29.88 -1.34 -7.22
CA LEU A 201 30.10 -2.75 -7.54
C LEU A 201 30.94 -2.88 -8.82
N UNK A 202 31.97 -2.68 -8.64
CA UNK A 202 32.96 -2.56 -9.68
C UNK A 202 33.20 -3.78 -10.52
N UNK A 203 32.80 -4.87 -10.07
CA UNK A 203 33.10 -6.08 -10.72
C UNK A 203 31.85 -6.78 -11.22
N UNK A 204 30.93 -6.19 -11.04
CA UNK A 204 29.78 -6.86 -11.46
C UNK A 204 29.43 -6.62 -12.90
N UNK A 205 30.06 -6.71 -13.59
CA UNK A 205 29.68 -6.57 -14.87
C UNK A 205 28.97 -7.75 -15.39
N UNK A 206 28.30 -8.11 -14.83
CA UNK A 206 27.50 -9.01 -15.35
C UNK A 206 26.41 -8.35 -16.00
N PRO A 207 26.06 -8.78 -17.17
CA PRO A 207 24.82 -8.35 -17.78
C PRO A 207 23.62 -8.80 -16.93
N PRO A 208 22.55 -8.03 -16.93
CA PRO A 208 21.38 -8.41 -16.14
C PRO A 208 20.91 -9.79 -16.58
N THR A 209 21.08 -10.75 -15.75
CA THR A 209 20.54 -12.09 -16.02
C THR A 209 19.08 -12.08 -15.60
N ALA A 210 18.20 -12.59 -16.42
CA ALA A 210 16.78 -12.67 -16.13
C ALA A 210 16.56 -13.24 -14.72
N VAL A 211 15.62 -12.65 -14.01
CA VAL A 211 15.28 -13.06 -12.65
C VAL A 211 14.95 -14.56 -12.66
N PRO A 212 15.61 -15.37 -11.85
CA PRO A 212 15.13 -16.73 -11.62
C PRO A 212 13.69 -16.66 -11.12
N GLN A 213 12.88 -17.61 -11.46
CA GLN A 213 11.50 -17.66 -10.97
C GLN A 213 11.46 -17.47 -9.44
N PRO A 214 10.41 -16.85 -8.93
CA PRO A 214 10.34 -16.54 -7.49
C PRO A 214 10.64 -17.78 -6.67
N LEU A 215 11.49 -17.61 -5.69
CA LEU A 215 11.79 -18.66 -4.72
C LEU A 215 10.46 -19.14 -4.14
N PRO A 216 10.27 -20.45 -3.97
CA PRO A 216 9.06 -20.96 -3.33
C PRO A 216 8.89 -20.27 -1.98
N GLU A 217 7.69 -19.84 -1.70
CA GLU A 217 7.34 -19.15 -0.46
C GLU A 217 7.91 -19.92 0.74
N ARG A 218 8.90 -19.34 1.40
CA ARG A 218 9.28 -19.81 2.72
C ARG A 218 8.12 -19.46 3.65
N ARG A 219 7.35 -20.47 4.01
CA ARG A 219 6.38 -20.30 5.09
C ARG A 219 7.12 -19.81 6.32
N LEU A 220 6.87 -18.57 6.70
CA LEU A 220 7.34 -18.08 7.99
C LEU A 220 6.78 -19.00 9.08
N PRO A 221 7.57 -19.36 10.07
CA PRO A 221 7.05 -20.18 11.17
C PRO A 221 5.85 -19.46 11.80
N LYS A 222 4.75 -20.16 11.92
CA LYS A 222 3.59 -19.65 12.66
C LYS A 222 4.03 -19.49 14.11
N TYR A 223 4.09 -18.27 14.58
CA TYR A 223 4.21 -18.01 16.01
C TYR A 223 2.91 -18.46 16.65
N SER A 224 2.94 -19.65 17.27
CA SER A 224 1.87 -20.07 18.19
C SER A 224 2.17 -19.39 19.51
N GLY A 225 1.47 -18.30 19.81
CA GLY A 225 1.44 -17.67 21.11
C GLY A 225 0.25 -18.18 21.90
#